data_f046cdb1a7a8672f148661d307cb8ac0
#
_entry.id   f046cdb1a7a8672f148661d307cb8ac0
#
_cell.length_a   1.000
_cell.length_b   1.000
_cell.length_c   1.000
_cell.angle_alpha   90.00
_cell.angle_beta   90.00
_cell.angle_gamma   90.00
#
_symmetry.space_group_name_H-M   'P 1'
#
loop_
_entity.id
_entity.type
_entity.pdbx_description
1 polymer ?
#
loop_
_entity_poly.entity_id
_entity_poly.type
_entity_poly.pdbx_seq_one_letter_code
_entity_poly.pdbx_strand_id
1 'polypeptide(L)'
;ERMGVRRYHLLHPSRVYQALEGYWGSQTMGFTPAMQHLRFTPVPTPPVPVGLSLPEQFVAVRWYQRATWPLREELVDWTRAMVAAIAERMPVVVLQSSVYLDDHVDFPVPEGPNIHHVIAEPWRENLAVQSAILKRASAFVGTWGGVAQLAVRLGIPPAACYDRWHSCSYAHQ
;
A
#
# COMPACT_ATOMS: atom_id res chain seq x y z
N GLU A 1 21.69 -13.87 28.52
CA GLU A 1 21.17 -12.58 29.02
C GLU A 1 19.74 -12.42 28.56
N ARG A 2 18.78 -12.50 29.51
CA ARG A 2 17.38 -12.18 29.25
C ARG A 2 17.28 -10.66 29.11
N MET A 3 17.12 -10.16 27.89
CA MET A 3 16.67 -8.78 27.71
C MET A 3 15.35 -8.61 28.44
N GLY A 4 15.37 -7.78 29.47
CA GLY A 4 14.18 -7.45 30.26
C GLY A 4 13.20 -6.67 29.41
N VAL A 5 12.32 -7.37 28.70
CA VAL A 5 11.23 -6.75 27.93
C VAL A 5 10.26 -6.13 28.92
N ARG A 6 10.38 -4.83 29.15
CA ARG A 6 9.34 -4.06 29.82
C ARG A 6 8.10 -4.06 28.93
N ARG A 7 6.91 -4.00 29.50
CA ARG A 7 5.64 -4.03 28.78
C ARG A 7 5.64 -3.02 27.64
N TYR A 8 5.45 -3.49 26.40
CA TYR A 8 5.23 -2.66 25.23
C TYR A 8 3.73 -2.60 24.93
N HIS A 9 3.23 -1.40 24.73
CA HIS A 9 1.93 -1.23 24.11
C HIS A 9 2.15 -1.12 22.60
N LEU A 10 1.91 -2.20 21.87
CA LEU A 10 1.82 -2.16 20.42
C LEU A 10 0.50 -1.47 20.06
N LEU A 11 0.60 -0.20 19.71
CA LEU A 11 -0.54 0.54 19.19
C LEU A 11 -0.57 0.33 17.67
N HIS A 12 -1.61 -0.35 17.19
CA HIS A 12 -1.91 -0.32 15.77
C HIS A 12 -2.09 1.16 15.32
N PRO A 13 -1.61 1.58 14.13
CA PRO A 13 -1.73 2.98 13.69
C PRO A 13 -3.12 3.58 13.86
N SER A 14 -4.20 2.82 13.59
CA SER A 14 -5.58 3.27 13.82
C SER A 14 -5.89 3.55 15.29
N ARG A 15 -5.22 2.87 16.23
CA ARG A 15 -5.36 3.11 17.67
C ARG A 15 -4.63 4.36 18.13
N VAL A 16 -3.53 4.72 17.46
CA VAL A 16 -2.83 5.99 17.72
C VAL A 16 -3.76 7.16 17.42
N TYR A 17 -4.49 7.13 16.31
CA TYR A 17 -5.46 8.18 15.98
C TYR A 17 -6.58 8.26 17.00
N GLN A 18 -7.16 7.13 17.40
CA GLN A 18 -8.21 7.09 18.44
C GLN A 18 -7.71 7.62 19.78
N ALA A 19 -6.46 7.30 20.16
CA ALA A 19 -5.88 7.81 21.40
C ALA A 19 -5.61 9.31 21.32
N LEU A 20 -5.14 9.82 20.18
CA LEU A 20 -4.94 11.24 19.95
C LEU A 20 -6.27 12.01 19.93
N GLU A 21 -7.29 11.43 19.31
CA GLU A 21 -8.66 11.95 19.37
C GLU A 21 -9.16 12.07 20.81
N GLY A 22 -9.05 11.03 21.61
CA GLY A 22 -9.43 11.05 23.01
C GLY A 22 -8.63 12.07 23.84
N TYR A 23 -7.33 12.21 23.55
CA TYR A 23 -6.46 13.11 24.28
C TYR A 23 -6.76 14.62 24.00
N TRP A 24 -7.09 14.97 22.78
CA TRP A 24 -7.34 16.36 22.41
C TRP A 24 -8.81 16.76 22.40
N GLY A 25 -9.70 15.94 22.95
CA GLY A 25 -11.12 16.27 23.03
C GLY A 25 -11.76 16.53 21.66
N SER A 26 -11.50 15.70 20.73
CA SER A 26 -11.50 15.93 19.30
C SER A 26 -12.86 16.04 18.61
N GLN A 27 -13.93 16.21 19.32
CA GLN A 27 -15.18 16.59 18.64
C GLN A 27 -15.12 17.97 17.96
N THR A 28 -14.11 18.78 18.29
CA THR A 28 -13.93 20.14 17.79
C THR A 28 -12.68 20.36 16.96
N MET A 29 -11.68 19.46 17.09
CA MET A 29 -10.44 19.55 16.33
C MET A 29 -10.40 18.44 15.30
N GLY A 30 -10.64 18.75 14.06
CA GLY A 30 -10.54 17.78 12.98
C GLY A 30 -9.20 17.03 12.98
N PHE A 31 -9.15 15.91 12.31
CA PHE A 31 -7.98 15.02 12.15
C PHE A 31 -6.68 15.77 11.77
N THR A 32 -6.80 16.81 10.96
CA THR A 32 -5.68 17.58 10.41
C THR A 32 -4.73 18.17 11.47
N PRO A 33 -5.18 18.79 12.58
CA PRO A 33 -4.26 19.31 13.59
C PRO A 33 -3.43 18.22 14.29
N ALA A 34 -4.02 17.05 14.54
CA ALA A 34 -3.29 15.94 15.14
C ALA A 34 -2.18 15.42 14.19
N MET A 35 -2.45 15.37 12.89
CA MET A 35 -1.48 14.92 11.87
C MET A 35 -0.25 15.82 11.77
N GLN A 36 -0.39 17.12 12.04
CA GLN A 36 0.73 18.07 12.00
C GLN A 36 1.82 17.77 13.05
N HIS A 37 1.46 17.07 14.11
CA HIS A 37 2.39 16.67 15.17
C HIS A 37 3.00 15.28 14.98
N LEU A 38 2.52 14.51 14.00
CA LEU A 38 3.07 13.19 13.71
C LEU A 38 4.35 13.32 12.90
N ARG A 39 5.40 12.67 13.38
CA ARG A 39 6.66 12.52 12.66
C ARG A 39 6.89 11.04 12.41
N PHE A 40 7.09 10.70 11.15
CA PHE A 40 7.41 9.33 10.76
C PHE A 40 8.91 9.18 10.58
N THR A 41 9.48 8.21 11.26
CA THR A 41 10.86 7.81 11.00
C THR A 41 10.89 7.02 9.68
N PRO A 42 11.80 7.35 8.75
CA PRO A 42 11.97 6.54 7.55
C PRO A 42 12.23 5.08 7.90
N VAL A 43 11.49 4.18 7.27
CA VAL A 43 11.71 2.75 7.44
C VAL A 43 12.89 2.34 6.57
N PRO A 44 13.89 1.62 7.11
CA PRO A 44 14.94 1.06 6.29
C PRO A 44 14.34 0.18 5.18
N THR A 45 14.73 0.43 3.95
CA THR A 45 14.24 -0.33 2.81
C THR A 45 15.20 -1.46 2.51
N PRO A 46 14.75 -2.71 2.45
CA PRO A 46 15.61 -3.82 2.05
C PRO A 46 16.08 -3.64 0.60
N PRO A 47 17.22 -4.21 0.22
CA PRO A 47 17.67 -4.20 -1.16
C PRO A 47 16.70 -4.97 -2.04
N VAL A 48 16.63 -4.61 -3.32
CA VAL A 48 15.93 -5.42 -4.32
C VAL A 48 16.63 -6.78 -4.42
N PRO A 49 15.88 -7.89 -4.43
CA PRO A 49 16.46 -9.22 -4.55
C PRO A 49 17.35 -9.36 -5.77
N VAL A 50 18.44 -10.09 -5.62
CA VAL A 50 19.37 -10.40 -6.72
C VAL A 50 18.61 -11.18 -7.81
N GLY A 51 18.79 -10.76 -9.06
CA GLY A 51 18.13 -11.40 -10.22
C GLY A 51 16.77 -10.82 -10.57
N LEU A 52 16.19 -9.95 -9.75
CA LEU A 52 14.98 -9.23 -10.12
C LEU A 52 15.31 -8.04 -11.04
N SER A 53 14.95 -8.16 -12.31
CA SER A 53 15.09 -7.07 -13.28
C SER A 53 13.86 -6.18 -13.22
N LEU A 54 14.08 -4.89 -12.98
CA LEU A 54 13.03 -3.87 -12.97
C LEU A 54 13.33 -2.80 -14.02
N PRO A 55 12.30 -2.21 -14.64
CA PRO A 55 12.51 -1.03 -15.47
C PRO A 55 13.16 0.10 -14.68
N GLU A 56 13.90 0.97 -15.37
CA GLU A 56 14.57 2.12 -14.72
C GLU A 56 13.55 3.10 -14.10
N GLN A 57 12.47 3.35 -14.84
CA GLN A 57 11.34 4.15 -14.38
C GLN A 57 10.06 3.36 -14.54
N PHE A 58 9.22 3.32 -13.53
CA PHE A 58 7.97 2.59 -13.57
C PHE A 58 6.96 3.10 -12.53
N VAL A 59 5.70 2.78 -12.75
CA VAL A 59 4.63 2.90 -11.78
C VAL A 59 4.44 1.53 -11.10
N ALA A 60 4.51 1.48 -9.78
CA ALA A 60 4.13 0.29 -9.05
C ALA A 60 2.61 0.24 -8.87
N VAL A 61 2.01 -0.90 -9.14
CA VAL A 61 0.57 -1.07 -8.94
C VAL A 61 0.27 -2.26 -8.05
N ARG A 62 -0.76 -2.12 -7.21
CA ARG A 62 -1.31 -3.22 -6.45
C ARG A 62 -2.82 -3.08 -6.29
N TRP A 63 -3.53 -4.03 -6.85
CA TRP A 63 -4.97 -4.11 -6.76
C TRP A 63 -5.38 -5.40 -6.07
N TYR A 64 -6.22 -5.29 -5.06
CA TYR A 64 -6.75 -6.43 -4.33
C TYR A 64 -8.17 -6.17 -3.85
N GLN A 65 -8.93 -7.25 -3.75
CA GLN A 65 -10.30 -7.22 -3.27
C GLN A 65 -10.34 -6.85 -1.78
N ARG A 66 -11.20 -5.91 -1.44
CA ARG A 66 -11.57 -5.52 -0.08
C ARG A 66 -12.94 -4.87 -0.04
N ALA A 67 -13.45 -4.56 1.16
CA ALA A 67 -14.66 -3.77 1.33
C ALA A 67 -14.58 -2.41 0.62
N THR A 68 -13.39 -1.79 0.58
CA THR A 68 -13.14 -0.53 -0.12
C THR A 68 -13.01 -0.68 -1.64
N TRP A 69 -12.73 -1.89 -2.14
CA TRP A 69 -12.59 -2.21 -3.56
C TRP A 69 -13.14 -3.63 -3.81
N PRO A 70 -14.47 -3.80 -3.83
CA PRO A 70 -15.09 -5.12 -3.99
C PRO A 70 -14.88 -5.69 -5.39
N LEU A 71 -14.86 -7.03 -5.50
CA LEU A 71 -14.76 -7.69 -6.79
C LEU A 71 -16.10 -7.59 -7.53
N ARG A 72 -16.22 -6.60 -8.41
CA ARG A 72 -17.33 -6.37 -9.32
C ARG A 72 -16.81 -6.16 -10.73
N GLU A 73 -17.57 -6.57 -11.72
CA GLU A 73 -17.15 -6.55 -13.12
C GLU A 73 -16.74 -5.14 -13.57
N GLU A 74 -17.52 -4.12 -13.20
CA GLU A 74 -17.20 -2.73 -13.57
C GLU A 74 -15.87 -2.24 -12.97
N LEU A 75 -15.53 -2.68 -11.74
CA LEU A 75 -14.26 -2.32 -11.12
C LEU A 75 -13.09 -3.12 -11.69
N VAL A 76 -13.33 -4.35 -12.12
CA VAL A 76 -12.33 -5.15 -12.83
C VAL A 76 -12.00 -4.49 -14.16
N ASP A 77 -13.01 -4.12 -14.94
CA ASP A 77 -12.84 -3.49 -16.25
C ASP A 77 -12.17 -2.11 -16.11
N TRP A 78 -12.60 -1.33 -15.14
CA TRP A 78 -11.99 -0.04 -14.83
C TRP A 78 -10.51 -0.19 -14.43
N THR A 79 -10.18 -1.16 -13.57
CA THR A 79 -8.81 -1.44 -13.16
C THR A 79 -7.94 -1.84 -14.35
N ARG A 80 -8.45 -2.72 -15.22
CA ARG A 80 -7.76 -3.13 -16.44
C ARG A 80 -7.49 -1.97 -17.38
N ALA A 81 -8.52 -1.16 -17.62
CA ALA A 81 -8.40 0.03 -18.49
C ALA A 81 -7.38 1.04 -17.92
N MET A 82 -7.40 1.28 -16.62
CA MET A 82 -6.45 2.18 -15.97
C MET A 82 -5.01 1.66 -16.08
N VAL A 83 -4.78 0.39 -15.78
CA VAL A 83 -3.43 -0.20 -15.87
C VAL A 83 -2.93 -0.17 -17.31
N ALA A 84 -3.77 -0.48 -18.29
CA ALA A 84 -3.43 -0.39 -19.70
C ALA A 84 -3.05 1.03 -20.10
N ALA A 85 -3.84 2.04 -19.71
CA ALA A 85 -3.56 3.44 -20.01
C ALA A 85 -2.26 3.96 -19.36
N ILE A 86 -1.90 3.46 -18.19
CA ILE A 86 -0.60 3.76 -17.56
C ILE A 86 0.52 3.09 -18.38
N ALA A 87 0.34 1.82 -18.77
CA ALA A 87 1.34 1.03 -19.50
C ALA A 87 1.65 1.58 -20.90
N GLU A 88 0.72 2.32 -21.51
CA GLU A 88 0.97 3.06 -22.75
C GLU A 88 2.02 4.18 -22.61
N ARG A 89 2.19 4.70 -21.39
CA ARG A 89 3.04 5.86 -21.13
C ARG A 89 4.31 5.52 -20.34
N MET A 90 4.24 4.51 -19.48
CA MET A 90 5.32 4.15 -18.59
C MET A 90 5.20 2.67 -18.20
N PRO A 91 6.31 1.94 -18.06
CA PRO A 91 6.29 0.58 -17.52
C PRO A 91 5.54 0.48 -16.20
N VAL A 92 4.75 -0.57 -16.05
CA VAL A 92 3.98 -0.90 -14.86
C VAL A 92 4.59 -2.13 -14.20
N VAL A 93 4.85 -2.07 -12.91
CA VAL A 93 5.25 -3.22 -12.10
C VAL A 93 4.10 -3.59 -11.17
N VAL A 94 3.51 -4.75 -11.42
CA VAL A 94 2.39 -5.29 -10.65
C VAL A 94 2.93 -6.05 -9.45
N LEU A 95 2.62 -5.55 -8.26
CA LEU A 95 2.97 -6.21 -7.00
C LEU A 95 1.89 -7.24 -6.67
N GLN A 96 2.25 -8.51 -6.68
CA GLN A 96 1.36 -9.62 -6.36
C GLN A 96 1.83 -10.37 -5.12
N SER A 97 0.92 -11.11 -4.51
CA SER A 97 1.23 -11.99 -3.40
C SER A 97 0.99 -13.44 -3.79
N SER A 98 1.94 -14.32 -3.50
CA SER A 98 1.74 -15.77 -3.64
C SER A 98 0.89 -16.36 -2.51
N VAL A 99 0.59 -15.57 -1.49
CA VAL A 99 -0.16 -16.00 -0.31
C VAL A 99 -1.39 -15.12 -0.12
N TYR A 100 -2.53 -15.76 -0.03
CA TYR A 100 -3.77 -15.13 0.39
C TYR A 100 -3.79 -15.07 1.93
N LEU A 101 -3.64 -13.87 2.45
CA LEU A 101 -3.80 -13.60 3.89
C LEU A 101 -5.10 -12.82 4.08
N ASP A 102 -5.93 -13.29 4.99
CA ASP A 102 -7.27 -12.76 5.21
C ASP A 102 -8.16 -12.85 3.95
N ASP A 103 -8.92 -11.81 3.67
CA ASP A 103 -9.80 -11.65 2.51
C ASP A 103 -9.15 -10.92 1.32
N HIS A 104 -7.80 -10.77 1.35
CA HIS A 104 -7.07 -10.06 0.30
C HIS A 104 -6.78 -10.98 -0.90
N VAL A 105 -7.63 -10.91 -1.90
CA VAL A 105 -7.44 -11.59 -3.19
C VAL A 105 -6.98 -10.57 -4.21
N ASP A 106 -5.87 -10.85 -4.90
CA ASP A 106 -5.37 -9.95 -5.93
C ASP A 106 -6.38 -9.80 -7.08
N PHE A 107 -6.55 -8.59 -7.55
CA PHE A 107 -7.39 -8.29 -8.70
C PHE A 107 -6.73 -8.73 -10.01
N PRO A 108 -7.50 -9.19 -10.99
CA PRO A 108 -6.95 -9.54 -12.29
C PRO A 108 -6.47 -8.27 -13.01
N VAL A 109 -5.16 -8.17 -13.17
CA VAL A 109 -4.49 -7.11 -13.92
C VAL A 109 -4.12 -7.66 -15.29
N PRO A 110 -4.24 -6.87 -16.40
CA PRO A 110 -3.91 -7.34 -17.73
C PRO A 110 -2.43 -7.66 -17.87
N GLU A 111 -2.11 -8.53 -18.80
CA GLU A 111 -0.76 -8.73 -19.29
C GLU A 111 -0.48 -7.79 -20.49
N GLY A 112 0.78 -7.48 -20.71
CA GLY A 112 1.18 -6.62 -21.82
C GLY A 112 2.68 -6.35 -21.85
N PRO A 113 3.20 -5.79 -22.94
CA PRO A 113 4.64 -5.62 -23.14
C PRO A 113 5.31 -4.71 -22.10
N ASN A 114 4.57 -3.77 -21.54
CA ASN A 114 5.05 -2.85 -20.51
C ASN A 114 4.48 -3.16 -19.12
N ILE A 115 3.92 -4.35 -18.92
CA ILE A 115 3.33 -4.79 -17.63
C ILE A 115 4.15 -5.96 -17.10
N HIS A 116 4.83 -5.74 -15.99
CA HIS A 116 5.74 -6.68 -15.36
C HIS A 116 5.12 -7.19 -14.06
N HIS A 117 4.70 -8.45 -14.04
CA HIS A 117 4.16 -9.08 -12.84
C HIS A 117 5.30 -9.56 -11.95
N VAL A 118 5.28 -9.18 -10.69
CA VAL A 118 6.27 -9.61 -9.70
C VAL A 118 5.55 -10.29 -8.55
N ILE A 119 5.86 -11.58 -8.38
CA ILE A 119 5.43 -12.38 -7.24
C ILE A 119 6.64 -12.57 -6.34
N ALA A 120 6.54 -12.15 -5.09
CA ALA A 120 7.62 -12.32 -4.13
C ALA A 120 7.64 -13.75 -3.59
N GLU A 121 8.74 -14.43 -3.85
CA GLU A 121 9.04 -15.76 -3.33
C GLU A 121 10.37 -15.71 -2.55
N PRO A 122 10.49 -16.37 -1.38
CA PRO A 122 9.41 -17.02 -0.62
C PRO A 122 8.47 -16.03 0.03
N TRP A 123 7.24 -16.44 0.34
CA TRP A 123 6.17 -15.59 0.89
C TRP A 123 6.57 -14.77 2.12
N ARG A 124 7.52 -15.27 2.93
CA ARG A 124 8.04 -14.57 4.12
C ARG A 124 8.77 -13.28 3.79
N GLU A 125 9.30 -13.18 2.58
CA GLU A 125 10.01 -11.99 2.10
C GLU A 125 9.10 -11.04 1.31
N ASN A 126 7.84 -11.42 1.10
CA ASN A 126 6.90 -10.69 0.27
C ASN A 126 6.85 -9.18 0.61
N LEU A 127 6.70 -8.84 1.90
CA LEU A 127 6.66 -7.44 2.30
C LEU A 127 7.99 -6.71 2.05
N ALA A 128 9.11 -7.37 2.29
CA ALA A 128 10.43 -6.82 2.05
C ALA A 128 10.67 -6.56 0.55
N VAL A 129 10.34 -7.54 -0.29
CA VAL A 129 10.45 -7.43 -1.75
C VAL A 129 9.55 -6.33 -2.29
N GLN A 130 8.28 -6.31 -1.89
CA GLN A 130 7.33 -5.27 -2.31
C GLN A 130 7.79 -3.87 -1.86
N SER A 131 8.32 -3.75 -0.63
CA SER A 131 8.85 -2.48 -0.13
C SER A 131 10.07 -2.02 -0.95
N ALA A 132 10.98 -2.94 -1.30
CA ALA A 132 12.16 -2.64 -2.10
C ALA A 132 11.80 -2.18 -3.52
N ILE A 133 10.82 -2.84 -4.15
CA ILE A 133 10.31 -2.44 -5.47
C ILE A 133 9.61 -1.09 -5.37
N LEU A 134 8.70 -0.95 -4.40
CA LEU A 134 7.92 0.26 -4.22
C LEU A 134 8.80 1.49 -4.01
N LYS A 135 9.89 1.37 -3.26
CA LYS A 135 10.86 2.46 -3.03
C LYS A 135 11.52 2.99 -4.30
N ARG A 136 11.60 2.17 -5.35
CA ARG A 136 12.19 2.53 -6.65
C ARG A 136 11.16 3.05 -7.65
N ALA A 137 9.88 2.92 -7.36
CA ALA A 137 8.81 3.38 -8.25
C ALA A 137 8.77 4.91 -8.33
N SER A 138 8.37 5.43 -9.48
CA SER A 138 8.09 6.85 -9.68
C SER A 138 6.78 7.27 -9.01
N ALA A 139 5.82 6.35 -8.95
CA ALA A 139 4.52 6.51 -8.28
C ALA A 139 3.94 5.14 -7.90
N PHE A 140 2.94 5.16 -7.04
CA PHE A 140 2.12 3.99 -6.71
C PHE A 140 0.66 4.25 -7.11
N VAL A 141 0.01 3.25 -7.71
CA VAL A 141 -1.43 3.27 -8.00
C VAL A 141 -2.05 1.95 -7.53
N GLY A 142 -3.16 2.01 -6.81
CA GLY A 142 -3.79 0.78 -6.36
C GLY A 142 -4.94 0.96 -5.38
N THR A 143 -5.36 -0.15 -4.78
CA THR A 143 -6.40 -0.14 -3.76
C THR A 143 -5.96 0.62 -2.53
N TRP A 144 -6.85 1.43 -1.98
CA TRP A 144 -6.63 2.09 -0.70
C TRP A 144 -6.39 1.06 0.41
N GLY A 145 -5.24 1.14 1.07
CA GLY A 145 -4.87 0.22 2.15
C GLY A 145 -3.39 0.27 2.52
N GLY A 146 -2.90 -0.80 3.12
CA GLY A 146 -1.55 -0.85 3.71
C GLY A 146 -0.42 -0.52 2.75
N VAL A 147 -0.49 -0.96 1.48
CA VAL A 147 0.56 -0.68 0.49
C VAL A 147 0.54 0.78 0.06
N ALA A 148 -0.64 1.40 -0.08
CA ALA A 148 -0.74 2.83 -0.36
C ALA A 148 -0.13 3.67 0.78
N GLN A 149 -0.41 3.30 2.04
CA GLN A 149 0.19 3.94 3.21
C GLN A 149 1.71 3.71 3.27
N LEU A 150 2.18 2.53 2.89
CA LEU A 150 3.61 2.23 2.80
C LEU A 150 4.29 3.10 1.75
N ALA A 151 3.66 3.32 0.58
CA ALA A 151 4.18 4.22 -0.45
C ALA A 151 4.45 5.62 0.11
N VAL A 152 3.48 6.20 0.83
CA VAL A 152 3.67 7.51 1.50
C VAL A 152 4.89 7.50 2.42
N ARG A 153 5.01 6.47 3.27
CA ARG A 153 6.13 6.34 4.22
C ARG A 153 7.48 6.14 3.55
N LEU A 154 7.50 5.60 2.35
CA LEU A 154 8.69 5.47 1.53
C LEU A 154 8.97 6.72 0.69
N GLY A 155 8.13 7.74 0.76
CA GLY A 155 8.26 8.98 -0.01
C GLY A 155 7.84 8.84 -1.47
N ILE A 156 7.02 7.84 -1.79
CA ILE A 156 6.52 7.58 -3.14
C ILE A 156 5.10 8.17 -3.23
N PRO A 157 4.81 9.03 -4.21
CA PRO A 157 3.47 9.60 -4.38
C PRO A 157 2.44 8.52 -4.71
N PRO A 158 1.37 8.34 -3.90
CA PRO A 158 0.34 7.36 -4.15
C PRO A 158 -0.89 7.96 -4.82
N ALA A 159 -1.50 7.21 -5.74
CA ALA A 159 -2.89 7.35 -6.13
C ALA A 159 -3.67 6.13 -5.62
N ALA A 160 -4.33 6.29 -4.49
CA ALA A 160 -5.06 5.21 -3.85
C ALA A 160 -6.56 5.32 -4.13
N CYS A 161 -7.15 4.23 -4.63
CA CYS A 161 -8.53 4.18 -5.08
C CYS A 161 -9.42 3.42 -4.11
N TYR A 162 -10.65 3.87 -3.97
CA TYR A 162 -11.72 3.20 -3.23
C TYR A 162 -13.06 3.41 -3.96
N ASP A 163 -13.96 2.44 -3.83
CA ASP A 163 -15.26 2.47 -4.51
C ASP A 163 -16.23 3.47 -3.86
N ARG A 164 -16.34 3.41 -2.53
CA ARG A 164 -17.29 4.24 -1.79
C ARG A 164 -16.66 4.88 -0.57
N TRP A 165 -16.93 6.17 -0.39
CA TRP A 165 -16.41 6.96 0.73
C TRP A 165 -16.66 6.32 2.11
N HIS A 166 -17.87 5.81 2.36
CA HIS A 166 -18.22 5.21 3.64
C HIS A 166 -17.55 3.86 3.93
N SER A 167 -16.89 3.26 2.94
CA SER A 167 -16.06 2.07 3.15
C SER A 167 -14.64 2.39 3.62
N CYS A 168 -14.25 3.67 3.62
CA CYS A 168 -13.00 4.14 4.19
C CYS A 168 -13.25 4.61 5.63
N SER A 169 -12.55 4.03 6.61
CA SER A 169 -12.58 4.58 7.96
C SER A 169 -11.79 5.89 8.02
N TYR A 170 -12.24 6.83 8.85
CA TYR A 170 -11.52 8.10 9.08
C TYR A 170 -10.05 7.91 9.49
N ALA A 171 -9.73 6.79 10.13
CA ALA A 171 -8.36 6.46 10.52
C ALA A 171 -7.43 6.15 9.33
N HIS A 172 -7.96 6.09 8.11
CA HIS A 172 -7.21 5.77 6.91
C HIS A 172 -7.17 6.94 5.89
N GLN A 173 -7.74 8.08 6.23
CA GLN A 173 -7.65 9.30 5.45
C GLN A 173 -6.40 10.09 5.83
#